data_437bb405d45be5479fd9420830837096
#
_entry.id   437bb405d45be5479fd9420830837096
#
_cell.length_a   1.000
_cell.length_b   1.000
_cell.length_c   1.000
_cell.angle_alpha   90.00
_cell.angle_beta   90.00
_cell.angle_gamma   90.00
#
_symmetry.space_group_name_H-M   'P 1'
#
loop_
_entity.id
_entity.type
_entity.pdbx_description
1 polymer ?
#
loop_
_entity_poly.entity_id
_entity_poly.type
_entity_poly.pdbx_seq_one_letter_code
_entity_poly.pdbx_strand_id
1 'polypeptide(L)'
;MKALLRWIGLVAFAALALELFFVLRIAAMAVLNPESTTFQRSEAWAQLASDGPLRWRQQWVPYAQISGHLKRAVIASEDDGFVNHEGVDWNAIEKAWERNAKAEAQIAKAQARAPDKPVRAPKIRGGSTITQQLAKNLLLSGERTLLRKGQEFVLALALEQFLSKERILEIYLNNVEWGNGVFGAEAAARHYYRKSAANLAPHEAARLAVMLPAPKRFEKMPNSAYLSGRTRTILGRMGGAELP
;
A
#
# COMPACT_ATOMS: atom_id res chain seq x y z
N MET A 1 -29.33 -34.21 4.92
CA MET A 1 -28.55 -34.06 3.65
C MET A 1 -29.07 -32.91 2.78
N LYS A 2 -30.34 -32.89 2.33
CA LYS A 2 -30.85 -31.84 1.41
C LYS A 2 -30.74 -30.42 1.97
N ALA A 3 -31.00 -30.19 3.26
CA ALA A 3 -30.84 -28.87 3.88
C ALA A 3 -29.40 -28.40 3.90
N LEU A 4 -28.43 -29.28 4.23
CA LEU A 4 -26.99 -28.96 4.22
C LEU A 4 -26.52 -28.60 2.81
N LEU A 5 -26.90 -29.34 1.79
CA LEU A 5 -26.58 -29.06 0.40
C LEU A 5 -27.15 -27.69 -0.06
N ARG A 6 -28.37 -27.34 0.37
CA ARG A 6 -28.93 -26.01 0.09
C ARG A 6 -28.15 -24.90 0.76
N TRP A 7 -27.74 -25.07 2.02
CA TRP A 7 -26.91 -24.10 2.72
C TRP A 7 -25.53 -23.93 2.05
N ILE A 8 -24.86 -25.02 1.66
CA ILE A 8 -23.60 -24.97 0.92
C ILE A 8 -23.81 -24.22 -0.40
N GLY A 9 -24.88 -24.52 -1.13
CA GLY A 9 -25.20 -23.84 -2.38
C GLY A 9 -25.44 -22.33 -2.20
N LEU A 10 -26.16 -21.93 -1.15
CA LEU A 10 -26.38 -20.50 -0.85
C LEU A 10 -25.10 -19.78 -0.47
N VAL A 11 -24.22 -20.41 0.33
CA VAL A 11 -22.92 -19.84 0.71
C VAL A 11 -22.02 -19.69 -0.52
N ALA A 12 -21.98 -20.73 -1.37
CA ALA A 12 -21.20 -20.67 -2.62
C ALA A 12 -21.74 -19.57 -3.57
N PHE A 13 -23.07 -19.47 -3.71
CA PHE A 13 -23.70 -18.42 -4.51
C PHE A 13 -23.39 -17.03 -3.95
N ALA A 14 -23.49 -16.83 -2.64
CA ALA A 14 -23.18 -15.55 -2.00
C ALA A 14 -21.69 -15.17 -2.19
N ALA A 15 -20.79 -16.13 -2.08
CA ALA A 15 -19.36 -15.91 -2.33
C ALA A 15 -19.11 -15.50 -3.80
N LEU A 16 -19.71 -16.22 -4.76
CA LEU A 16 -19.59 -15.88 -6.19
C LEU A 16 -20.19 -14.51 -6.51
N ALA A 17 -21.35 -14.19 -5.94
CA ALA A 17 -21.97 -12.87 -6.12
C ALA A 17 -21.10 -11.73 -5.55
N LEU A 18 -20.47 -11.96 -4.41
CA LEU A 18 -19.55 -11.00 -3.81
C LEU A 18 -18.30 -10.80 -4.67
N GLU A 19 -17.70 -11.87 -5.17
CA GLU A 19 -16.54 -11.78 -6.07
C GLU A 19 -16.92 -11.06 -7.39
N LEU A 20 -18.08 -11.39 -7.97
CA LEU A 20 -18.56 -10.70 -9.15
C LEU A 20 -18.77 -9.20 -8.91
N PHE A 21 -19.32 -8.83 -7.74
CA PHE A 21 -19.45 -7.43 -7.33
C PHE A 21 -18.09 -6.71 -7.30
N PHE A 22 -17.06 -7.34 -6.70
CA PHE A 22 -15.71 -6.76 -6.68
C PHE A 22 -15.11 -6.65 -8.08
N VAL A 23 -15.27 -7.66 -8.91
CA VAL A 23 -14.78 -7.64 -10.30
C VAL A 23 -15.44 -6.51 -11.11
N LEU A 24 -16.77 -6.37 -11.04
CA LEU A 24 -17.49 -5.30 -11.72
C LEU A 24 -17.08 -3.92 -11.21
N ARG A 25 -16.89 -3.78 -9.91
CA ARG A 25 -16.39 -2.55 -9.31
C ARG A 25 -14.97 -2.20 -9.78
N ILE A 26 -14.08 -3.19 -9.87
CA ILE A 26 -12.73 -3.00 -10.40
C ILE A 26 -12.80 -2.62 -11.88
N ALA A 27 -13.57 -3.31 -12.70
CA ALA A 27 -13.74 -3.00 -14.12
C ALA A 27 -14.27 -1.56 -14.34
N ALA A 28 -15.22 -1.12 -13.50
CA ALA A 28 -15.71 0.26 -13.53
C ALA A 28 -14.61 1.30 -13.23
N MET A 29 -13.60 0.93 -12.43
CA MET A 29 -12.47 1.83 -12.12
C MET A 29 -11.56 2.09 -13.32
N ALA A 30 -11.71 1.38 -14.43
CA ALA A 30 -11.01 1.72 -15.69
C ALA A 30 -11.37 3.15 -16.16
N VAL A 31 -12.61 3.58 -15.92
CA VAL A 31 -13.14 4.88 -16.38
C VAL A 31 -13.66 5.77 -15.23
N LEU A 32 -14.02 5.18 -14.09
CA LEU A 32 -14.55 5.90 -12.93
C LEU A 32 -13.51 5.99 -11.82
N ASN A 33 -13.39 7.15 -11.22
CA ASN A 33 -12.54 7.31 -10.05
C ASN A 33 -13.25 6.77 -8.80
N PRO A 34 -12.59 5.96 -7.95
CA PRO A 34 -13.18 5.57 -6.68
C PRO A 34 -13.26 6.78 -5.76
N GLU A 35 -14.48 7.09 -5.28
CA GLU A 35 -14.73 8.22 -4.38
C GLU A 35 -14.06 8.04 -3.02
N SER A 36 -14.05 6.81 -2.49
CA SER A 36 -13.40 6.45 -1.24
C SER A 36 -13.02 4.97 -1.19
N THR A 37 -12.00 4.65 -0.41
CA THR A 37 -11.57 3.28 -0.16
C THR A 37 -12.14 2.74 1.14
N THR A 38 -12.16 1.40 1.31
CA THR A 38 -12.54 0.77 2.57
C THR A 38 -11.63 1.23 3.72
N PHE A 39 -10.34 1.35 3.44
CA PHE A 39 -9.36 1.85 4.40
C PHE A 39 -9.70 3.29 4.85
N GLN A 40 -9.95 4.19 3.91
CA GLN A 40 -10.30 5.58 4.20
C GLN A 40 -11.58 5.68 5.06
N ARG A 41 -12.62 4.90 4.74
CA ARG A 41 -13.86 4.87 5.54
C ARG A 41 -13.62 4.34 6.95
N SER A 42 -12.78 3.32 7.12
CA SER A 42 -12.43 2.80 8.44
C SER A 42 -11.63 3.82 9.28
N GLU A 43 -10.74 4.59 8.64
CA GLU A 43 -10.01 5.69 9.28
C GLU A 43 -10.93 6.84 9.70
N ALA A 44 -11.87 7.23 8.85
CA ALA A 44 -12.88 8.24 9.18
C ALA A 44 -13.73 7.80 10.37
N TRP A 45 -14.18 6.53 10.38
CA TRP A 45 -14.92 5.96 11.50
C TRP A 45 -14.11 5.93 12.79
N ALA A 46 -12.83 5.53 12.73
CA ALA A 46 -11.96 5.51 13.90
C ALA A 46 -11.73 6.93 14.48
N GLN A 47 -11.65 7.95 13.62
CA GLN A 47 -11.56 9.34 14.07
C GLN A 47 -12.84 9.80 14.75
N LEU A 48 -14.01 9.52 14.18
CA LEU A 48 -15.31 9.87 14.75
C LEU A 48 -15.54 9.16 16.09
N ALA A 49 -15.15 7.89 16.21
CA ALA A 49 -15.27 7.11 17.44
C ALA A 49 -14.31 7.56 18.57
N SER A 50 -13.32 8.39 18.27
CA SER A 50 -12.34 8.91 19.25
C SER A 50 -12.68 10.32 19.77
N ASP A 51 -13.91 10.81 19.58
CA ASP A 51 -14.36 12.16 19.95
C ASP A 51 -13.49 13.32 19.41
N GLY A 52 -12.68 13.01 18.39
CA GLY A 52 -11.82 13.98 17.74
C GLY A 52 -12.46 14.63 16.50
N PRO A 53 -11.97 15.79 16.05
CA PRO A 53 -12.45 16.38 14.81
C PRO A 53 -12.06 15.50 13.62
N LEU A 54 -13.03 15.25 12.72
CA LEU A 54 -12.77 14.53 11.48
C LEU A 54 -11.76 15.31 10.63
N ARG A 55 -10.62 14.72 10.39
CA ARG A 55 -9.60 15.25 9.48
C ARG A 55 -9.65 14.46 8.19
N TRP A 56 -10.01 15.13 7.11
CA TRP A 56 -10.08 14.55 5.79
C TRP A 56 -9.62 15.54 4.75
N ARG A 57 -8.54 15.20 4.06
CA ARG A 57 -8.00 15.97 2.95
C ARG A 57 -7.71 15.00 1.82
N GLN A 58 -8.43 15.12 0.73
CA GLN A 58 -8.24 14.35 -0.48
C GLN A 58 -8.60 15.23 -1.66
N GLN A 59 -7.79 15.21 -2.68
CA GLN A 59 -8.06 15.83 -3.96
C GLN A 59 -7.51 14.94 -5.04
N TRP A 60 -8.39 14.45 -5.91
CA TRP A 60 -7.98 13.65 -7.05
C TRP A 60 -7.27 14.52 -8.09
N VAL A 61 -6.17 14.01 -8.64
CA VAL A 61 -5.48 14.59 -9.79
C VAL A 61 -5.18 13.49 -10.81
N PRO A 62 -5.35 13.75 -12.12
CA PRO A 62 -5.00 12.80 -13.19
C PRO A 62 -3.53 12.39 -13.11
N TYR A 63 -3.21 11.18 -13.60
CA TYR A 63 -1.86 10.65 -13.62
C TYR A 63 -0.83 11.63 -14.19
N ALA A 64 -1.15 12.30 -15.32
CA ALA A 64 -0.29 13.29 -15.95
C ALA A 64 0.03 14.51 -15.08
N GLN A 65 -0.82 14.81 -14.10
CA GLN A 65 -0.64 15.93 -13.15
C GLN A 65 0.08 15.53 -11.86
N ILE A 66 0.55 14.29 -11.76
CA ILE A 66 1.41 13.83 -10.65
C ILE A 66 2.86 13.89 -11.14
N SER A 67 3.73 14.48 -10.34
CA SER A 67 5.17 14.58 -10.65
C SER A 67 5.77 13.22 -11.01
N GLY A 68 6.52 13.15 -12.10
CA GLY A 68 7.30 11.96 -12.47
C GLY A 68 8.28 11.55 -11.37
N HIS A 69 8.77 12.52 -10.58
CA HIS A 69 9.61 12.21 -9.41
C HIS A 69 8.86 11.43 -8.34
N LEU A 70 7.59 11.79 -8.05
CA LEU A 70 6.80 11.07 -7.04
C LEU A 70 6.47 9.65 -7.52
N LYS A 71 6.04 9.49 -8.76
CA LYS A 71 5.77 8.18 -9.37
C LYS A 71 6.99 7.25 -9.26
N ARG A 72 8.16 7.71 -9.72
CA ARG A 72 9.41 6.95 -9.63
C ARG A 72 9.85 6.66 -8.20
N ALA A 73 9.72 7.63 -7.30
CA ALA A 73 10.09 7.45 -5.90
C ALA A 73 9.22 6.41 -5.20
N VAL A 74 7.92 6.39 -5.47
CA VAL A 74 6.98 5.40 -4.91
C VAL A 74 7.28 4.01 -5.46
N ILE A 75 7.47 3.86 -6.78
CA ILE A 75 7.88 2.60 -7.39
C ILE A 75 9.19 2.10 -6.77
N ALA A 76 10.24 2.91 -6.74
CA ALA A 76 11.54 2.54 -6.18
C ALA A 76 11.50 2.20 -4.68
N SER A 77 10.53 2.75 -3.93
CA SER A 77 10.37 2.49 -2.49
C SER A 77 9.56 1.25 -2.18
N GLU A 78 8.42 1.08 -2.86
CA GLU A 78 7.39 0.11 -2.53
C GLU A 78 7.43 -1.13 -3.44
N ASP A 79 7.81 -0.97 -4.72
CA ASP A 79 7.65 -2.02 -5.72
C ASP A 79 8.54 -1.74 -6.95
N ASP A 80 9.84 -1.97 -6.79
CA ASP A 80 10.88 -1.64 -7.77
C ASP A 80 10.66 -2.30 -9.16
N GLY A 81 9.96 -3.44 -9.17
CA GLY A 81 9.59 -4.20 -10.36
C GLY A 81 8.16 -3.98 -10.85
N PHE A 82 7.48 -2.90 -10.45
CA PHE A 82 6.05 -2.68 -10.67
C PHE A 82 5.57 -2.94 -12.11
N VAL A 83 6.32 -2.52 -13.11
CA VAL A 83 5.96 -2.70 -14.53
C VAL A 83 6.25 -4.11 -15.06
N ASN A 84 7.00 -4.93 -14.32
CA ASN A 84 7.52 -6.22 -14.77
C ASN A 84 6.78 -7.44 -14.20
N HIS A 85 5.70 -7.24 -13.45
CA HIS A 85 4.90 -8.32 -12.88
C HIS A 85 3.40 -8.06 -12.99
N GLU A 86 2.59 -9.08 -12.91
CA GLU A 86 1.11 -9.03 -12.98
C GLU A 86 0.50 -9.10 -11.56
N GLY A 87 0.70 -8.04 -10.77
CA GLY A 87 0.12 -7.88 -9.43
C GLY A 87 0.86 -8.58 -8.30
N VAL A 88 1.71 -9.56 -8.60
CA VAL A 88 2.51 -10.31 -7.61
C VAL A 88 3.94 -10.45 -8.09
N ASP A 89 4.87 -9.94 -7.31
CA ASP A 89 6.31 -10.13 -7.54
C ASP A 89 6.81 -11.36 -6.76
N TRP A 90 6.82 -12.51 -7.43
CA TRP A 90 7.30 -13.77 -6.85
C TRP A 90 8.77 -13.70 -6.43
N ASN A 91 9.60 -13.02 -7.20
CA ASN A 91 11.01 -12.85 -6.88
C ASN A 91 11.21 -11.99 -5.63
N ALA A 92 10.40 -10.93 -5.47
CA ALA A 92 10.43 -10.13 -4.25
C ALA A 92 9.96 -10.90 -3.02
N ILE A 93 8.94 -11.76 -3.16
CA ILE A 93 8.47 -12.66 -2.10
C ILE A 93 9.57 -13.61 -1.67
N GLU A 94 10.20 -14.31 -2.61
CA GLU A 94 11.31 -15.23 -2.34
C GLU A 94 12.47 -14.52 -1.63
N LYS A 95 12.92 -13.39 -2.16
CA LYS A 95 13.96 -12.56 -1.54
C LYS A 95 13.58 -12.04 -0.16
N ALA A 96 12.30 -11.76 0.07
CA ALA A 96 11.81 -11.35 1.39
C ALA A 96 11.85 -12.52 2.37
N TRP A 97 11.43 -13.71 1.95
CA TRP A 97 11.51 -14.93 2.75
C TRP A 97 12.96 -15.26 3.15
N GLU A 98 13.89 -15.32 2.19
CA GLU A 98 15.30 -15.57 2.50
C GLU A 98 15.88 -14.57 3.51
N ARG A 99 15.57 -13.29 3.34
CA ARG A 99 16.02 -12.24 4.27
C ARG A 99 15.45 -12.42 5.66
N ASN A 100 14.17 -12.78 5.76
CA ASN A 100 13.51 -13.04 7.05
C ASN A 100 14.09 -14.28 7.72
N ALA A 101 14.27 -15.38 6.99
CA ALA A 101 14.90 -16.61 7.50
C ALA A 101 16.35 -16.35 7.99
N LYS A 102 17.14 -15.58 7.23
CA LYS A 102 18.50 -15.20 7.66
C LYS A 102 18.48 -14.35 8.93
N ALA A 103 17.52 -13.40 9.05
CA ALA A 103 17.37 -12.55 10.22
C ALA A 103 16.94 -13.37 11.47
N GLU A 104 16.01 -14.31 11.32
CA GLU A 104 15.60 -15.23 12.39
C GLU A 104 16.75 -16.11 12.85
N ALA A 105 17.53 -16.69 11.93
CA ALA A 105 18.71 -17.48 12.25
C ALA A 105 19.79 -16.68 13.00
N GLN A 106 19.99 -15.40 12.64
CA GLN A 106 20.91 -14.51 13.36
C GLN A 106 20.46 -14.24 14.79
N ILE A 107 19.16 -14.04 15.01
CA ILE A 107 18.58 -13.83 16.33
C ILE A 107 18.70 -15.10 17.16
N ALA A 108 18.35 -16.26 16.62
CA ALA A 108 18.51 -17.55 17.32
C ALA A 108 19.97 -17.75 17.78
N LYS A 109 20.95 -17.45 16.91
CA LYS A 109 22.37 -17.49 17.29
C LYS A 109 22.75 -16.47 18.37
N ALA A 110 22.21 -15.25 18.33
CA ALA A 110 22.46 -14.23 19.34
C ALA A 110 21.84 -14.60 20.70
N GLN A 111 20.61 -15.15 20.69
CA GLN A 111 19.93 -15.63 21.87
C GLN A 111 20.66 -16.82 22.52
N ALA A 112 21.17 -17.74 21.71
CA ALA A 112 21.96 -18.87 22.20
C ALA A 112 23.29 -18.44 22.86
N ARG A 113 23.89 -17.33 22.40
CA ARG A 113 25.14 -16.77 22.98
C ARG A 113 24.91 -15.93 24.23
N ALA A 114 23.72 -15.38 24.42
CA ALA A 114 23.38 -14.53 25.54
C ALA A 114 21.91 -14.77 25.96
N PRO A 115 21.60 -15.89 26.63
CA PRO A 115 20.23 -16.30 26.97
C PRO A 115 19.45 -15.26 27.78
N ASP A 116 20.12 -14.55 28.67
CA ASP A 116 19.51 -13.58 29.58
C ASP A 116 19.34 -12.18 29.00
N LYS A 117 19.81 -11.93 27.76
CA LYS A 117 19.65 -10.63 27.13
C LYS A 117 18.43 -10.64 26.22
N PRO A 118 17.47 -9.67 26.39
CA PRO A 118 16.34 -9.57 25.50
C PRO A 118 16.81 -9.22 24.09
N VAL A 119 16.64 -10.14 23.15
CA VAL A 119 16.92 -9.90 21.72
C VAL A 119 15.67 -9.36 21.06
N ARG A 120 15.79 -8.22 20.41
CA ARG A 120 14.66 -7.59 19.70
C ARG A 120 14.27 -8.46 18.51
N ALA A 121 12.97 -8.79 18.39
CA ALA A 121 12.43 -9.51 17.24
C ALA A 121 12.82 -8.86 15.91
N PRO A 122 13.13 -9.65 14.87
CA PRO A 122 13.52 -9.10 13.58
C PRO A 122 12.37 -8.33 12.97
N LYS A 123 12.68 -7.25 12.28
CA LYS A 123 11.68 -6.53 11.49
C LYS A 123 11.40 -7.35 10.24
N ILE A 124 10.26 -8.03 10.21
CA ILE A 124 9.79 -8.78 9.04
C ILE A 124 9.64 -7.80 7.87
N ARG A 125 10.29 -8.10 6.76
CA ARG A 125 10.14 -7.37 5.51
C ARG A 125 9.07 -8.05 4.67
N GLY A 126 8.05 -7.30 4.27
CA GLY A 126 7.03 -7.76 3.33
C GLY A 126 7.51 -7.66 1.88
N GLY A 127 6.97 -8.52 1.03
CA GLY A 127 7.12 -8.46 -0.43
C GLY A 127 5.80 -8.13 -1.11
N SER A 128 4.96 -7.25 -0.52
CA SER A 128 3.68 -6.88 -1.12
C SER A 128 3.88 -5.78 -2.16
N THR A 129 3.30 -5.97 -3.34
CA THR A 129 3.33 -5.03 -4.46
C THR A 129 2.40 -3.83 -4.26
N ILE A 130 2.57 -2.78 -5.07
CA ILE A 130 1.65 -1.64 -5.13
C ILE A 130 0.22 -2.11 -5.41
N THR A 131 0.03 -3.06 -6.34
CA THR A 131 -1.29 -3.60 -6.69
C THR A 131 -1.94 -4.35 -5.52
N GLN A 132 -1.17 -5.15 -4.77
CA GLN A 132 -1.67 -5.81 -3.55
C GLN A 132 -2.04 -4.79 -2.45
N GLN A 133 -1.23 -3.75 -2.26
CA GLN A 133 -1.54 -2.67 -1.32
C GLN A 133 -2.81 -1.94 -1.75
N LEU A 134 -2.99 -1.69 -3.05
CA LEU A 134 -4.19 -1.06 -3.59
C LEU A 134 -5.42 -1.93 -3.37
N ALA A 135 -5.38 -3.23 -3.72
CA ALA A 135 -6.47 -4.19 -3.50
C ALA A 135 -6.93 -4.17 -2.03
N LYS A 136 -5.97 -4.27 -1.11
CA LYS A 136 -6.24 -4.19 0.33
C LYS A 136 -6.94 -2.89 0.72
N ASN A 137 -6.41 -1.74 0.30
CA ASN A 137 -6.94 -0.44 0.71
C ASN A 137 -8.31 -0.14 0.11
N LEU A 138 -8.54 -0.52 -1.16
CA LEU A 138 -9.80 -0.27 -1.87
C LEU A 138 -10.97 -1.09 -1.34
N LEU A 139 -10.74 -2.38 -1.07
CA LEU A 139 -11.81 -3.37 -1.05
C LEU A 139 -11.87 -4.18 0.26
N LEU A 140 -10.77 -4.27 1.04
CA LEU A 140 -10.67 -5.18 2.15
C LEU A 140 -10.64 -4.47 3.51
N SER A 141 -10.99 -5.22 4.57
CA SER A 141 -10.88 -4.77 5.95
C SER A 141 -9.42 -4.73 6.45
N GLY A 142 -9.18 -4.04 7.57
CA GLY A 142 -7.86 -3.95 8.21
C GLY A 142 -7.39 -5.22 8.93
N GLU A 143 -8.16 -6.30 8.94
CA GLU A 143 -7.85 -7.56 9.61
C GLU A 143 -6.60 -8.23 9.03
N ARG A 144 -5.94 -9.06 9.86
CA ARG A 144 -4.72 -9.79 9.47
C ARG A 144 -4.96 -11.30 9.54
N THR A 145 -5.73 -11.83 8.58
CA THR A 145 -5.99 -13.27 8.46
C THR A 145 -5.42 -13.82 7.15
N LEU A 146 -5.13 -15.12 7.11
CA LEU A 146 -4.67 -15.78 5.88
C LEU A 146 -5.73 -15.75 4.78
N LEU A 147 -7.02 -15.89 5.15
CA LEU A 147 -8.14 -15.81 4.22
C LEU A 147 -8.18 -14.44 3.53
N ARG A 148 -8.08 -13.37 4.32
CA ARG A 148 -8.00 -12.00 3.77
C ARG A 148 -6.77 -11.81 2.87
N LYS A 149 -5.63 -12.42 3.22
CA LYS A 149 -4.43 -12.36 2.36
C LYS A 149 -4.64 -13.09 1.03
N GLY A 150 -5.32 -14.23 1.04
CA GLY A 150 -5.74 -14.93 -0.19
C GLY A 150 -6.69 -14.08 -1.05
N GLN A 151 -7.67 -13.42 -0.43
CA GLN A 151 -8.58 -12.51 -1.12
C GLN A 151 -7.86 -11.29 -1.71
N GLU A 152 -6.90 -10.68 -0.97
CA GLU A 152 -6.03 -9.61 -1.47
C GLU A 152 -5.29 -10.03 -2.75
N PHE A 153 -4.82 -11.28 -2.79
CA PHE A 153 -4.14 -11.84 -3.95
C PHE A 153 -5.07 -11.93 -5.17
N VAL A 154 -6.26 -12.51 -5.01
CA VAL A 154 -7.27 -12.63 -6.08
C VAL A 154 -7.66 -11.25 -6.63
N LEU A 155 -7.91 -10.30 -5.74
CA LEU A 155 -8.29 -8.95 -6.13
C LEU A 155 -7.14 -8.17 -6.79
N ALA A 156 -5.88 -8.45 -6.42
CA ALA A 156 -4.72 -7.88 -7.11
C ALA A 156 -4.62 -8.37 -8.55
N LEU A 157 -4.84 -9.67 -8.79
CA LEU A 157 -4.90 -10.21 -10.16
C LEU A 157 -6.06 -9.60 -10.97
N ALA A 158 -7.22 -9.40 -10.34
CA ALA A 158 -8.35 -8.75 -11.00
C ALA A 158 -8.03 -7.29 -11.36
N LEU A 159 -7.35 -6.53 -10.49
CA LEU A 159 -6.90 -5.16 -10.80
C LEU A 159 -6.00 -5.14 -12.02
N GLU A 160 -5.02 -6.04 -12.11
CA GLU A 160 -4.11 -6.13 -13.27
C GLU A 160 -4.80 -6.57 -14.56
N GLN A 161 -5.83 -7.41 -14.45
CA GLN A 161 -6.58 -7.88 -15.61
C GLN A 161 -7.45 -6.77 -16.23
N PHE A 162 -8.00 -5.86 -15.42
CA PHE A 162 -8.96 -4.87 -15.89
C PHE A 162 -8.39 -3.46 -16.02
N LEU A 163 -7.27 -3.16 -15.35
CA LEU A 163 -6.67 -1.82 -15.32
C LEU A 163 -5.26 -1.84 -15.90
N SER A 164 -4.89 -0.78 -16.59
CA SER A 164 -3.49 -0.57 -16.97
C SER A 164 -2.63 -0.28 -15.74
N LYS A 165 -1.32 -0.54 -15.83
CA LYS A 165 -0.34 -0.18 -14.79
C LYS A 165 -0.39 1.31 -14.44
N GLU A 166 -0.54 2.16 -15.44
CA GLU A 166 -0.72 3.61 -15.26
C GLU A 166 -1.95 3.90 -14.40
N ARG A 167 -3.09 3.26 -14.70
CA ARG A 167 -4.33 3.45 -13.95
C ARG A 167 -4.24 2.91 -12.53
N ILE A 168 -3.61 1.77 -12.31
CA ILE A 168 -3.35 1.22 -10.97
C ILE A 168 -2.54 2.21 -10.14
N LEU A 169 -1.44 2.74 -10.70
CA LEU A 169 -0.59 3.70 -10.01
C LEU A 169 -1.31 5.03 -9.76
N GLU A 170 -2.13 5.50 -10.71
CA GLU A 170 -2.96 6.69 -10.53
C GLU A 170 -3.91 6.54 -9.34
N ILE A 171 -4.67 5.43 -9.31
CA ILE A 171 -5.63 5.17 -8.23
C ILE A 171 -4.86 5.03 -6.89
N TYR A 172 -3.74 4.32 -6.87
CA TYR A 172 -2.92 4.17 -5.68
C TYR A 172 -2.47 5.53 -5.12
N LEU A 173 -1.85 6.35 -5.97
CA LEU A 173 -1.31 7.66 -5.58
C LEU A 173 -2.39 8.65 -5.14
N ASN A 174 -3.62 8.51 -5.61
CA ASN A 174 -4.74 9.36 -5.20
C ASN A 174 -5.45 8.90 -3.92
N ASN A 175 -5.19 7.68 -3.44
CA ASN A 175 -5.92 7.10 -2.31
C ASN A 175 -5.06 6.73 -1.11
N VAL A 176 -3.75 6.52 -1.29
CA VAL A 176 -2.88 6.12 -0.18
C VAL A 176 -2.75 7.22 0.87
N GLU A 177 -2.63 6.83 2.15
CA GLU A 177 -2.47 7.74 3.27
C GLU A 177 -1.02 8.23 3.40
N TRP A 178 -0.81 9.54 3.58
CA TRP A 178 0.49 10.15 3.88
C TRP A 178 0.57 10.80 5.26
N GLY A 179 -0.52 10.85 6.02
CA GLY A 179 -0.59 11.44 7.35
C GLY A 179 -1.99 11.31 7.92
N ASN A 180 -2.23 11.79 9.12
CA ASN A 180 -3.52 11.68 9.76
C ASN A 180 -4.61 12.43 8.97
N GLY A 181 -5.44 11.68 8.25
CA GLY A 181 -6.48 12.22 7.38
C GLY A 181 -5.96 12.91 6.11
N VAL A 182 -4.72 12.62 5.68
CA VAL A 182 -4.12 13.14 4.44
C VAL A 182 -4.04 12.00 3.44
N PHE A 183 -4.95 12.01 2.46
CA PHE A 183 -5.06 10.99 1.44
C PHE A 183 -4.75 11.55 0.04
N GLY A 184 -3.93 10.82 -0.70
CA GLY A 184 -3.57 11.15 -2.06
C GLY A 184 -2.43 12.16 -2.21
N ALA A 185 -1.79 12.09 -3.38
CA ALA A 185 -0.57 12.82 -3.71
C ALA A 185 -0.74 14.34 -3.64
N GLU A 186 -1.88 14.88 -4.12
CA GLU A 186 -2.14 16.32 -4.11
C GLU A 186 -2.31 16.83 -2.69
N ALA A 187 -3.10 16.14 -1.86
CA ALA A 187 -3.27 16.51 -0.46
C ALA A 187 -1.95 16.44 0.31
N ALA A 188 -1.11 15.41 0.05
CA ALA A 188 0.21 15.28 0.66
C ALA A 188 1.16 16.42 0.25
N ALA A 189 1.22 16.74 -1.05
CA ALA A 189 2.06 17.82 -1.57
C ALA A 189 1.69 19.17 -0.94
N ARG A 190 0.40 19.47 -0.86
CA ARG A 190 -0.08 20.69 -0.21
C ARG A 190 0.17 20.71 1.29
N HIS A 191 -0.04 19.59 1.96
CA HIS A 191 0.13 19.47 3.42
C HIS A 191 1.59 19.69 3.83
N TYR A 192 2.52 19.00 3.18
CA TYR A 192 3.94 19.01 3.58
C TYR A 192 4.77 20.11 2.92
N TYR A 193 4.41 20.52 1.70
CA TYR A 193 5.26 21.43 0.89
C TYR A 193 4.53 22.65 0.34
N ARG A 194 3.21 22.79 0.55
CA ARG A 194 2.39 23.92 0.10
C ARG A 194 2.43 24.13 -1.43
N LYS A 195 2.59 23.07 -2.20
CA LYS A 195 2.62 23.05 -3.67
C LYS A 195 1.75 21.93 -4.23
N SER A 196 1.49 21.94 -5.53
CA SER A 196 0.77 20.85 -6.19
C SER A 196 1.64 19.60 -6.32
N ALA A 197 1.00 18.42 -6.46
CA ALA A 197 1.68 17.16 -6.72
C ALA A 197 2.52 17.17 -8.00
N ALA A 198 2.14 17.98 -9.01
CA ALA A 198 2.90 18.15 -10.24
C ALA A 198 4.29 18.76 -10.01
N ASN A 199 4.43 19.62 -8.99
CA ASN A 199 5.60 20.44 -8.74
C ASN A 199 6.50 19.90 -7.62
N LEU A 200 6.34 18.64 -7.22
CA LEU A 200 7.20 18.01 -6.22
C LEU A 200 8.62 17.85 -6.78
N ALA A 201 9.59 18.39 -6.04
CA ALA A 201 11.01 18.21 -6.34
C ALA A 201 11.46 16.76 -6.01
N PRO A 202 12.59 16.27 -6.59
CA PRO A 202 13.06 14.89 -6.37
C PRO A 202 13.20 14.50 -4.90
N HIS A 203 13.78 15.37 -4.07
CA HIS A 203 13.95 15.10 -2.63
C HIS A 203 12.61 15.05 -1.87
N GLU A 204 11.66 15.92 -2.22
CA GLU A 204 10.32 15.96 -1.62
C GLU A 204 9.54 14.69 -1.98
N ALA A 205 9.59 14.28 -3.24
CA ALA A 205 8.99 13.06 -3.75
C ALA A 205 9.56 11.80 -3.06
N ALA A 206 10.90 11.69 -2.97
CA ALA A 206 11.56 10.60 -2.28
C ALA A 206 11.17 10.54 -0.80
N ARG A 207 11.05 11.70 -0.14
CA ARG A 207 10.64 11.78 1.27
C ARG A 207 9.20 11.30 1.47
N LEU A 208 8.26 11.73 0.63
CA LEU A 208 6.87 11.24 0.68
C LEU A 208 6.82 9.72 0.49
N ALA A 209 7.52 9.18 -0.49
CA ALA A 209 7.54 7.74 -0.72
C ALA A 209 8.04 6.96 0.52
N VAL A 210 9.07 7.45 1.21
CA VAL A 210 9.59 6.81 2.43
C VAL A 210 8.61 6.85 3.60
N MET A 211 7.66 7.78 3.60
CA MET A 211 6.64 7.88 4.66
C MET A 211 5.54 6.82 4.55
N LEU A 212 5.28 6.27 3.35
CA LEU A 212 4.16 5.37 3.07
C LEU A 212 4.02 4.16 4.02
N PRO A 213 5.08 3.48 4.46
CA PRO A 213 4.93 2.33 5.37
C PRO A 213 4.40 2.68 6.76
N ALA A 214 4.51 3.94 7.20
CA ALA A 214 4.07 4.38 8.52
C ALA A 214 3.81 5.91 8.55
N PRO A 215 2.86 6.43 7.74
CA PRO A 215 2.72 7.86 7.48
C PRO A 215 2.42 8.65 8.76
N LYS A 216 1.49 8.22 9.59
CA LYS A 216 1.15 8.89 10.87
C LYS A 216 2.32 8.95 11.86
N ARG A 217 3.22 7.94 11.80
CA ARG A 217 4.44 7.96 12.63
C ARG A 217 5.43 9.00 12.12
N PHE A 218 5.69 9.01 10.82
CA PHE A 218 6.67 9.94 10.23
C PHE A 218 6.19 11.39 10.21
N GLU A 219 4.89 11.63 10.14
CA GLU A 219 4.28 12.94 10.35
C GLU A 219 4.67 13.53 11.73
N LYS A 220 4.64 12.70 12.78
CA LYS A 220 5.04 13.10 14.15
C LYS A 220 6.56 13.19 14.35
N MET A 221 7.34 12.60 13.46
CA MET A 221 8.81 12.52 13.57
C MET A 221 9.50 12.99 12.28
N PRO A 222 9.24 14.24 11.83
CA PRO A 222 9.70 14.71 10.52
C PRO A 222 11.23 14.78 10.40
N ASN A 223 11.94 14.95 11.51
CA ASN A 223 13.40 15.09 11.53
C ASN A 223 14.13 13.79 11.94
N SER A 224 13.46 12.61 11.83
CA SER A 224 14.13 11.36 12.19
C SER A 224 15.29 11.04 11.26
N ALA A 225 16.42 10.59 11.83
CA ALA A 225 17.60 10.17 11.06
C ALA A 225 17.27 9.03 10.08
N TYR A 226 16.34 8.14 10.45
CA TYR A 226 15.84 7.07 9.56
C TYR A 226 15.17 7.66 8.31
N LEU A 227 14.24 8.61 8.48
CA LEU A 227 13.54 9.24 7.36
C LEU A 227 14.54 9.91 6.42
N SER A 228 15.48 10.71 6.96
CA SER A 228 16.50 11.40 6.16
C SER A 228 17.45 10.43 5.44
N GLY A 229 17.91 9.39 6.13
CA GLY A 229 18.80 8.38 5.54
C GLY A 229 18.09 7.58 4.44
N ARG A 230 16.86 7.16 4.66
CA ARG A 230 16.08 6.40 3.68
C ARG A 230 15.69 7.25 2.47
N THR A 231 15.36 8.54 2.68
CA THR A 231 15.11 9.50 1.60
C THR A 231 16.30 9.59 0.65
N ARG A 232 17.54 9.71 1.15
CA ARG A 232 18.74 9.69 0.31
C ARG A 232 18.88 8.41 -0.49
N THR A 233 18.55 7.26 0.11
CA THR A 233 18.59 5.97 -0.59
C THR A 233 17.59 5.94 -1.75
N ILE A 234 16.35 6.38 -1.53
CA ILE A 234 15.32 6.40 -2.59
C ILE A 234 15.67 7.43 -3.65
N LEU A 235 16.15 8.61 -3.27
CA LEU A 235 16.60 9.63 -4.21
C LEU A 235 17.67 9.10 -5.19
N GLY A 236 18.62 8.29 -4.69
CA GLY A 236 19.65 7.67 -5.54
C GLY A 236 19.14 6.52 -6.42
N ARG A 237 18.00 5.89 -6.07
CA ARG A 237 17.43 4.74 -6.79
C ARG A 237 16.32 5.12 -7.77
N MET A 238 15.54 6.15 -7.46
CA MET A 238 14.33 6.49 -8.21
C MET A 238 14.59 6.86 -9.69
N GLY A 239 15.82 7.26 -10.04
CA GLY A 239 16.18 7.53 -11.43
C GLY A 239 16.11 6.29 -12.32
N GLY A 240 16.37 5.11 -11.77
CA GLY A 240 16.28 3.84 -12.48
C GLY A 240 14.88 3.19 -12.45
N ALA A 241 13.93 3.76 -11.73
CA ALA A 241 12.56 3.22 -11.70
C ALA A 241 11.84 3.45 -13.02
N GLU A 242 11.32 2.40 -13.62
CA GLU A 242 10.54 2.43 -14.84
C GLU A 242 9.10 2.87 -14.55
N LEU A 243 8.57 3.76 -15.39
CA LEU A 243 7.17 4.21 -15.32
C LEU A 243 6.34 3.42 -16.33
N PRO A 244 5.09 3.09 -16.00
CA PRO A 244 4.14 2.51 -16.95
C PRO A 244 3.71 3.52 -18.02
#